data_1e48be3f0e7cdacaf0c538f531720244
#
_entry.id   1e48be3f0e7cdacaf0c538f531720244
#
_cell.length_a   1.000
_cell.length_b   1.000
_cell.length_c   1.000
_cell.angle_alpha   90.00
_cell.angle_beta   90.00
_cell.angle_gamma   90.00
#
_symmetry.space_group_name_H-M   'P 1'
#
loop_
_entity.id
_entity.type
_entity.pdbx_description
1 polymer ?
#
loop_
_entity_poly.entity_id
_entity_poly.type
_entity_poly.pdbx_seq_one_letter_code
_entity_poly.pdbx_strand_id
1 'polypeptide(L)'
;MQEWQFNCVIPGAPIGKGRPRATKMGNHVRLYTPKRTADWERSSALIMRNAWMSPPSESLCKAKITAVFPRPKRLLRKKDPEHRIWHSSKPDIDNVCKSVLDSLVMAGVIRDDTQVVFLSAKSVYASKDEGPCVEVTLASIDGLGPAK
;
A
#
# COMPACT_ATOMS: atom_id res chain seq x y z
N MET A 1 -4.53 -26.10 -5.96
CA MET A 1 -3.87 -24.80 -5.71
C MET A 1 -3.87 -24.55 -4.20
N GLN A 2 -2.73 -24.21 -3.64
CA GLN A 2 -2.61 -24.00 -2.21
C GLN A 2 -3.15 -22.62 -1.83
N GLU A 3 -4.06 -22.59 -0.86
CA GLU A 3 -4.52 -21.34 -0.29
C GLU A 3 -3.44 -20.72 0.57
N TRP A 4 -3.31 -19.39 0.50
CA TRP A 4 -2.39 -18.66 1.33
C TRP A 4 -2.96 -17.30 1.70
N GLN A 5 -2.47 -16.78 2.81
CA GLN A 5 -2.79 -15.43 3.28
C GLN A 5 -1.51 -14.75 3.75
N PHE A 6 -1.38 -13.48 3.42
CA PHE A 6 -0.26 -12.63 3.78
C PHE A 6 -0.78 -11.41 4.51
N ASN A 7 -0.19 -11.11 5.66
CA ASN A 7 -0.52 -9.92 6.44
C ASN A 7 0.76 -9.16 6.74
N CYS A 8 0.71 -7.84 6.58
CA CYS A 8 1.87 -6.99 6.81
C CYS A 8 1.42 -5.62 7.29
N VAL A 9 2.16 -5.06 8.25
CA VAL A 9 1.98 -3.68 8.70
C VAL A 9 3.26 -2.92 8.42
N ILE A 10 3.13 -1.84 7.64
CA ILE A 10 4.25 -0.97 7.30
C ILE A 10 4.15 0.26 8.18
N PRO A 11 5.08 0.46 9.14
CA PRO A 11 5.02 1.62 10.02
C PRO A 11 5.34 2.91 9.27
N GLY A 12 4.81 4.02 9.77
CA GLY A 12 5.05 5.34 9.21
C GLY A 12 3.89 5.84 8.36
N ALA A 13 3.93 7.12 8.05
CA ALA A 13 2.86 7.77 7.28
C ALA A 13 2.77 7.16 5.88
N PRO A 14 1.53 6.86 5.40
CA PRO A 14 1.36 6.38 4.04
C PRO A 14 1.87 7.39 3.01
N ILE A 15 2.48 6.88 1.95
CA ILE A 15 2.99 7.70 0.85
C ILE A 15 2.26 7.33 -0.43
N GLY A 16 1.72 8.33 -1.10
CA GLY A 16 1.07 8.12 -2.39
C GLY A 16 2.08 7.99 -3.51
N LYS A 17 1.72 7.25 -4.56
CA LYS A 17 2.55 7.14 -5.76
C LYS A 17 2.67 8.50 -6.41
N GLY A 18 3.88 9.06 -6.41
CA GLY A 18 4.17 10.30 -7.10
C GLY A 18 4.13 10.10 -8.61
N ARG A 19 3.68 11.12 -9.34
CA ARG A 19 3.72 11.06 -10.80
C ARG A 19 5.17 10.97 -11.26
N PRO A 20 5.48 10.15 -12.28
CA PRO A 20 6.81 10.11 -12.86
C PRO A 20 7.22 11.52 -13.30
N ARG A 21 8.45 11.90 -12.97
CA ARG A 21 9.01 13.18 -13.39
C ARG A 21 9.93 12.94 -14.57
N ALA A 22 10.03 13.96 -15.45
CA ALA A 22 10.88 13.90 -16.62
C ALA A 22 12.13 14.74 -16.39
N THR A 23 13.28 14.19 -16.76
CA THR A 23 14.55 14.91 -16.76
C THR A 23 15.12 14.83 -18.16
N LYS A 24 15.61 15.98 -18.67
CA LYS A 24 16.23 16.03 -19.98
C LYS A 24 17.73 15.73 -19.86
N MET A 25 18.17 14.67 -20.56
CA MET A 25 19.58 14.28 -20.61
C MET A 25 20.02 14.33 -22.08
N GLY A 26 20.66 15.46 -22.48
CA GLY A 26 21.00 15.68 -23.88
C GLY A 26 19.73 15.72 -24.74
N ASN A 27 19.63 14.83 -25.73
CA ASN A 27 18.47 14.72 -26.63
C ASN A 27 17.44 13.72 -26.13
N HIS A 28 17.61 13.15 -24.90
CA HIS A 28 16.72 12.14 -24.36
C HIS A 28 15.97 12.67 -23.15
N VAL A 29 14.74 12.19 -22.99
CA VAL A 29 13.91 12.44 -21.80
C VAL A 29 13.87 11.17 -20.99
N ARG A 30 14.29 11.25 -19.74
CA ARG A 30 14.24 10.13 -18.80
C ARG A 30 13.12 10.37 -17.81
N LEU A 31 12.25 9.35 -17.65
CA LEU A 31 11.22 9.34 -16.61
C LEU A 31 11.78 8.68 -15.36
N TYR A 32 11.44 9.21 -14.20
CA TYR A 32 11.87 8.64 -12.93
C TYR A 32 10.79 8.82 -11.86
N THR A 33 10.75 7.89 -10.90
CA THR A 33 9.86 7.97 -9.73
C THR A 33 10.46 8.96 -8.73
N PRO A 34 9.64 9.89 -8.17
CA PRO A 34 10.13 10.80 -7.14
C PRO A 34 10.77 10.05 -5.98
N LYS A 35 11.85 10.61 -5.45
CA LYS A 35 12.69 9.98 -4.42
C LYS A 35 11.87 9.53 -3.20
N ARG A 36 10.96 10.36 -2.74
CA ARG A 36 10.13 10.04 -1.56
C ARG A 36 9.32 8.76 -1.77
N THR A 37 8.70 8.62 -2.93
CA THR A 37 7.94 7.41 -3.29
C THR A 37 8.87 6.21 -3.42
N ALA A 38 10.01 6.38 -4.11
CA ALA A 38 10.96 5.30 -4.31
C ALA A 38 11.54 4.79 -2.98
N ASP A 39 11.87 5.69 -2.07
CA ASP A 39 12.40 5.34 -0.75
C ASP A 39 11.35 4.57 0.07
N TRP A 40 10.11 5.03 0.05
CA TRP A 40 9.02 4.36 0.76
C TRP A 40 8.78 2.96 0.19
N GLU A 41 8.72 2.84 -1.14
CA GLU A 41 8.51 1.54 -1.79
C GLU A 41 9.64 0.57 -1.47
N ARG A 42 10.88 1.04 -1.45
CA ARG A 42 12.05 0.20 -1.16
C ARG A 42 12.03 -0.30 0.30
N SER A 43 11.78 0.59 1.25
CA SER A 43 11.72 0.20 2.66
C SER A 43 10.53 -0.70 2.95
N SER A 44 9.39 -0.42 2.34
CA SER A 44 8.19 -1.26 2.47
C SER A 44 8.41 -2.65 1.88
N ALA A 45 9.08 -2.72 0.72
CA ALA A 45 9.41 -3.99 0.09
C ALA A 45 10.30 -4.87 0.98
N LEU A 46 11.24 -4.28 1.71
CA LEU A 46 12.07 -5.04 2.66
C LEU A 46 11.23 -5.66 3.77
N ILE A 47 10.30 -4.91 4.32
CA ILE A 47 9.39 -5.39 5.37
C ILE A 47 8.53 -6.54 4.82
N MET A 48 7.95 -6.36 3.64
CA MET A 48 7.11 -7.36 2.99
C MET A 48 7.90 -8.64 2.66
N ARG A 49 9.12 -8.49 2.15
CA ARG A 49 9.99 -9.60 1.83
C ARG A 49 10.31 -10.45 3.06
N ASN A 50 10.61 -9.81 4.17
CA ASN A 50 10.89 -10.51 5.42
C ASN A 50 9.65 -11.25 5.94
N ALA A 51 8.45 -10.74 5.65
CA ALA A 51 7.21 -11.39 6.07
C ALA A 51 6.78 -12.52 5.14
N TRP A 52 7.15 -12.47 3.85
CA TRP A 52 6.69 -13.47 2.87
C TRP A 52 7.55 -14.74 2.85
N MET A 53 8.86 -14.62 2.78
CA MET A 53 9.84 -15.73 2.88
C MET A 53 9.62 -16.88 1.91
N SER A 54 8.92 -16.66 0.80
CA SER A 54 8.58 -17.66 -0.20
C SER A 54 8.89 -17.13 -1.61
N PRO A 55 8.97 -17.98 -2.65
CA PRO A 55 9.01 -17.49 -4.02
C PRO A 55 7.76 -16.66 -4.34
N PRO A 56 7.83 -15.76 -5.34
CA PRO A 56 6.66 -14.98 -5.73
C PRO A 56 5.48 -15.87 -6.12
N SER A 57 4.30 -15.51 -5.60
CA SER A 57 3.08 -16.23 -5.96
C SER A 57 2.66 -15.86 -7.40
N GLU A 58 2.11 -16.84 -8.11
CA GLU A 58 1.52 -16.64 -9.43
C GLU A 58 0.00 -16.71 -9.38
N SER A 59 -0.56 -16.92 -8.19
CA SER A 59 -2.02 -17.01 -8.00
C SER A 59 -2.72 -15.67 -8.16
N LEU A 60 -3.94 -15.69 -8.64
CA LEU A 60 -4.82 -14.53 -8.50
C LEU A 60 -5.07 -14.29 -7.01
N CYS A 61 -5.20 -13.04 -6.65
CA CYS A 61 -5.37 -12.69 -5.23
C CYS A 61 -6.28 -11.49 -5.03
N LYS A 62 -6.74 -11.37 -3.81
CA LYS A 62 -7.47 -10.19 -3.33
C LYS A 62 -6.58 -9.45 -2.34
N ALA A 63 -6.66 -8.12 -2.39
CA ALA A 63 -5.91 -7.25 -1.50
C ALA A 63 -6.85 -6.38 -0.68
N LYS A 64 -6.51 -6.20 0.59
CA LYS A 64 -7.18 -5.25 1.47
C LYS A 64 -6.11 -4.33 2.02
N ILE A 65 -6.28 -3.03 1.81
CA ILE A 65 -5.31 -2.02 2.21
C ILE A 65 -6.00 -0.98 3.09
N THR A 66 -5.42 -0.71 4.25
CA THR A 66 -5.86 0.38 5.11
C THR A 66 -4.71 1.36 5.27
N ALA A 67 -4.90 2.58 4.79
CA ALA A 67 -3.94 3.66 4.95
C ALA A 67 -4.30 4.44 6.23
N VAL A 68 -3.40 4.40 7.21
CA VAL A 68 -3.61 5.05 8.51
C VAL A 68 -2.67 6.24 8.59
N PHE A 69 -3.23 7.43 8.46
CA PHE A 69 -2.48 8.69 8.45
C PHE A 69 -2.29 9.24 9.86
N PRO A 70 -1.21 9.98 10.10
CA PRO A 70 -1.03 10.62 11.40
C PRO A 70 -2.16 11.61 11.65
N ARG A 71 -2.74 11.56 12.84
CA ARG A 71 -3.84 12.47 13.20
C ARG A 71 -3.29 13.87 13.44
N PRO A 72 -3.82 14.89 12.75
CA PRO A 72 -3.34 16.26 12.96
C PRO A 72 -3.80 16.80 14.31
N LYS A 73 -3.07 17.77 14.83
CA LYS A 73 -3.35 18.37 16.15
C LYS A 73 -4.77 18.91 16.25
N ARG A 74 -5.32 19.47 15.15
CA ARG A 74 -6.70 20.00 15.14
C ARG A 74 -7.77 18.95 15.41
N LEU A 75 -7.41 17.65 15.32
CA LEU A 75 -8.31 16.53 15.55
C LEU A 75 -7.91 15.70 16.80
N LEU A 76 -7.06 16.27 17.65
CA LEU A 76 -6.64 15.65 18.90
C LEU A 76 -7.27 16.31 20.12
N ARG A 77 -8.33 17.10 19.92
CA ARG A 77 -9.00 17.80 21.01
C ARG A 77 -9.80 16.80 21.85
N LYS A 78 -10.07 17.18 23.10
CA LYS A 78 -10.80 16.32 24.02
C LYS A 78 -12.16 15.88 23.48
N LYS A 79 -12.83 16.73 22.69
CA LYS A 79 -14.12 16.44 22.06
C LYS A 79 -14.03 15.54 20.85
N ASP A 80 -12.85 15.36 20.29
CA ASP A 80 -12.68 14.52 19.10
C ASP A 80 -12.71 13.03 19.48
N PRO A 81 -13.25 12.15 18.59
CA PRO A 81 -13.33 10.71 18.89
C PRO A 81 -11.97 10.08 19.16
N GLU A 82 -11.94 9.08 20.03
CA GLU A 82 -10.73 8.30 20.30
C GLU A 82 -10.37 7.36 19.14
N HIS A 83 -11.38 6.83 18.45
CA HIS A 83 -11.21 5.84 17.39
C HIS A 83 -10.75 6.47 16.07
N ARG A 84 -10.37 5.63 15.11
CA ARG A 84 -10.03 6.06 13.75
C ARG A 84 -11.19 6.81 13.11
N ILE A 85 -10.86 7.87 12.37
CA ILE A 85 -11.86 8.67 11.63
C ILE A 85 -11.44 8.76 10.16
N TRP A 86 -12.40 9.06 9.27
CA TRP A 86 -12.11 9.10 7.84
C TRP A 86 -11.10 10.20 7.49
N HIS A 87 -10.21 9.86 6.57
CA HIS A 87 -9.22 10.78 6.00
C HIS A 87 -9.62 11.09 4.56
N SER A 88 -9.78 12.36 4.23
CA SER A 88 -10.19 12.80 2.89
C SER A 88 -9.22 13.78 2.24
N SER A 89 -8.01 13.88 2.77
CA SER A 89 -6.96 14.75 2.23
C SER A 89 -6.00 13.95 1.35
N LYS A 90 -5.08 14.64 0.69
CA LYS A 90 -4.02 13.96 -0.07
C LYS A 90 -3.00 13.31 0.87
N PRO A 91 -2.35 12.22 0.46
CA PRO A 91 -2.52 11.55 -0.83
C PRO A 91 -3.83 10.75 -0.91
N ASP A 92 -4.38 10.64 -2.11
CA ASP A 92 -5.61 9.89 -2.38
C ASP A 92 -5.39 8.41 -2.14
N ILE A 93 -6.45 7.69 -1.77
CA ILE A 93 -6.34 6.26 -1.46
C ILE A 93 -5.86 5.43 -2.65
N ASP A 94 -6.26 5.77 -3.87
CA ASP A 94 -5.81 5.05 -5.07
C ASP A 94 -4.30 5.20 -5.28
N ASN A 95 -3.73 6.36 -4.99
CA ASN A 95 -2.29 6.58 -5.10
C ASN A 95 -1.50 5.81 -4.03
N VAL A 96 -2.06 5.69 -2.82
CA VAL A 96 -1.46 4.85 -1.78
C VAL A 96 -1.50 3.38 -2.21
N CYS A 97 -2.62 2.93 -2.77
CA CYS A 97 -2.74 1.56 -3.27
C CYS A 97 -1.69 1.25 -4.34
N LYS A 98 -1.43 2.19 -5.25
CA LYS A 98 -0.40 2.00 -6.28
C LYS A 98 0.97 1.79 -5.68
N SER A 99 1.35 2.59 -4.68
CA SER A 99 2.63 2.41 -3.98
C SER A 99 2.72 1.05 -3.30
N VAL A 100 1.63 0.62 -2.67
CA VAL A 100 1.58 -0.67 -1.98
C VAL A 100 1.72 -1.82 -2.97
N LEU A 101 0.96 -1.78 -4.08
CA LEU A 101 1.02 -2.84 -5.09
C LEU A 101 2.40 -2.92 -5.73
N ASP A 102 3.03 -1.78 -6.02
CA ASP A 102 4.39 -1.74 -6.56
C ASP A 102 5.39 -2.33 -5.55
N SER A 103 5.20 -2.06 -4.27
CA SER A 103 6.05 -2.62 -3.21
C SER A 103 5.90 -4.14 -3.11
N LEU A 104 4.68 -4.67 -3.26
CA LEU A 104 4.43 -6.11 -3.24
C LEU A 104 5.15 -6.83 -4.39
N VAL A 105 5.17 -6.22 -5.57
CA VAL A 105 5.90 -6.76 -6.72
C VAL A 105 7.41 -6.66 -6.48
N MET A 106 7.88 -5.51 -6.02
CA MET A 106 9.30 -5.30 -5.72
C MET A 106 9.80 -6.28 -4.66
N ALA A 107 8.97 -6.57 -3.66
CA ALA A 107 9.29 -7.51 -2.59
C ALA A 107 9.28 -8.96 -3.04
N GLY A 108 8.69 -9.26 -4.20
CA GLY A 108 8.55 -10.63 -4.68
C GLY A 108 7.47 -11.42 -3.96
N VAL A 109 6.45 -10.76 -3.43
CA VAL A 109 5.26 -11.43 -2.88
C VAL A 109 4.40 -11.93 -4.04
N ILE A 110 4.20 -11.08 -5.03
CA ILE A 110 3.53 -11.42 -6.30
C ILE A 110 4.45 -11.05 -7.46
N ARG A 111 4.21 -11.62 -8.62
CA ARG A 111 5.01 -11.33 -9.81
C ARG A 111 4.57 -10.05 -10.51
N ASP A 112 3.27 -9.77 -10.50
CA ASP A 112 2.70 -8.65 -11.22
C ASP A 112 1.44 -8.17 -10.51
N ASP A 113 1.21 -6.86 -10.51
CA ASP A 113 0.04 -6.27 -9.87
C ASP A 113 -1.27 -6.69 -10.56
N THR A 114 -1.21 -7.15 -11.81
CA THR A 114 -2.39 -7.71 -12.50
C THR A 114 -2.96 -8.94 -11.83
N GLN A 115 -2.21 -9.60 -10.96
CA GLN A 115 -2.70 -10.73 -10.16
C GLN A 115 -3.74 -10.30 -9.13
N VAL A 116 -3.75 -9.02 -8.74
CA VAL A 116 -4.73 -8.49 -7.80
C VAL A 116 -6.00 -8.17 -8.56
N VAL A 117 -7.00 -9.06 -8.44
CA VAL A 117 -8.26 -8.94 -9.18
C VAL A 117 -9.41 -8.43 -8.32
N PHE A 118 -9.19 -8.30 -7.02
CA PHE A 118 -10.13 -7.71 -6.07
C PHE A 118 -9.33 -6.82 -5.13
N LEU A 119 -9.71 -5.54 -5.06
CA LEU A 119 -9.03 -4.57 -4.20
C LEU A 119 -10.06 -3.86 -3.33
N SER A 120 -9.86 -3.92 -2.01
CA SER A 120 -10.65 -3.18 -1.03
C SER A 120 -9.69 -2.26 -0.27
N ALA A 121 -10.04 -0.98 -0.17
CA ALA A 121 -9.13 -0.02 0.47
C ALA A 121 -9.92 1.06 1.21
N LYS A 122 -9.32 1.54 2.30
CA LYS A 122 -9.86 2.67 3.05
C LYS A 122 -8.75 3.55 3.58
N SER A 123 -9.07 4.82 3.77
CA SER A 123 -8.15 5.84 4.23
C SER A 123 -8.69 6.44 5.53
N VAL A 124 -7.91 6.38 6.59
CA VAL A 124 -8.32 6.86 7.92
C VAL A 124 -7.19 7.63 8.59
N TYR A 125 -7.56 8.53 9.50
CA TYR A 125 -6.61 9.05 10.48
C TYR A 125 -6.48 8.04 11.61
N ALA A 126 -5.30 7.94 12.18
CA ALA A 126 -5.02 7.09 13.32
C ALA A 126 -5.91 7.43 14.50
N SER A 127 -6.23 6.43 15.32
CA SER A 127 -6.84 6.66 16.64
C SER A 127 -5.85 7.46 17.50
N LYS A 128 -6.34 8.06 18.58
CA LYS A 128 -5.50 8.93 19.41
C LYS A 128 -4.30 8.23 20.04
N ASP A 129 -4.39 6.91 20.20
CA ASP A 129 -3.36 6.09 20.87
C ASP A 129 -2.50 5.28 19.91
N GLU A 130 -2.62 5.48 18.58
CA GLU A 130 -1.82 4.72 17.62
C GLU A 130 -1.02 5.66 16.69
N GLY A 131 0.05 5.13 16.12
CA GLY A 131 0.84 5.82 15.11
C GLY A 131 0.34 5.53 13.69
N PRO A 132 0.85 6.26 12.70
CA PRO A 132 0.49 6.02 11.30
C PRO A 132 1.09 4.70 10.81
N CYS A 133 0.41 4.06 9.86
CA CYS A 133 0.88 2.84 9.23
C CYS A 133 0.08 2.54 7.96
N VAL A 134 0.51 1.52 7.24
CA VAL A 134 -0.27 0.92 6.16
C VAL A 134 -0.46 -0.54 6.51
N GLU A 135 -1.72 -0.97 6.60
CA GLU A 135 -2.07 -2.36 6.85
C GLU A 135 -2.40 -3.03 5.53
N VAL A 136 -1.74 -4.14 5.23
CA VAL A 136 -1.88 -4.86 3.96
C VAL A 136 -2.23 -6.31 4.23
N THR A 137 -3.30 -6.78 3.62
CA THR A 137 -3.67 -8.19 3.63
C THR A 137 -3.82 -8.65 2.19
N LEU A 138 -3.14 -9.73 1.83
CA LEU A 138 -3.29 -10.42 0.56
C LEU A 138 -3.78 -11.83 0.83
N ALA A 139 -4.65 -12.34 -0.03
CA ALA A 139 -5.09 -13.72 0.04
C ALA A 139 -5.29 -14.28 -1.37
N SER A 140 -4.93 -15.56 -1.55
CA SER A 140 -5.19 -16.23 -2.81
C SER A 140 -6.69 -16.37 -3.05
N ILE A 141 -7.07 -16.35 -4.32
CA ILE A 141 -8.47 -16.54 -4.73
C ILE A 141 -8.57 -17.86 -5.48
N ASP A 142 -9.53 -18.69 -5.06
CA ASP A 142 -9.86 -19.92 -5.76
C ASP A 142 -10.95 -19.66 -6.80
N GLY A 143 -10.94 -20.49 -7.84
CA GLY A 143 -11.96 -20.46 -8.87
C GLY A 143 -11.63 -19.55 -10.03
N LEU A 144 -12.53 -19.52 -11.00
CA LEU A 144 -12.33 -18.82 -12.28
C LEU A 144 -13.02 -17.46 -12.33
N GLY A 145 -13.79 -17.11 -11.32
CA GLY A 145 -14.50 -15.82 -11.30
C GLY A 145 -15.35 -15.65 -10.07
N PRO A 146 -15.96 -14.46 -9.93
CA PRO A 146 -16.78 -14.19 -8.75
C PRO A 146 -18.04 -15.04 -8.73
N ALA A 147 -18.46 -15.43 -7.54
CA ALA A 147 -19.73 -16.13 -7.35
C ALA A 147 -20.89 -15.19 -7.73
N LYS A 148 -21.94 -15.76 -8.30
CA LYS A 148 -23.15 -15.02 -8.66
C LYS A 148 -23.95 -14.62 -7.42
#